data_b6ca82bbc1381c3e081767437cb1e166
#
_entry.id   b6ca82bbc1381c3e081767437cb1e166
#
_cell.length_a   1.000
_cell.length_b   1.000
_cell.length_c   1.000
_cell.angle_alpha   90.00
_cell.angle_beta   90.00
_cell.angle_gamma   90.00
#
_symmetry.space_group_name_H-M   'P 1'
#
loop_
_entity.id
_entity.type
_entity.pdbx_description
1 polymer ?
#
loop_
_entity_poly.entity_id
_entity_poly.type
_entity_poly.pdbx_seq_one_letter_code
_entity_poly.pdbx_strand_id
1 'polypeptide(L)'
;MNEWLGRRAPDLETIEAMARATVADLPERFAAPARNVAIRVEDFPPEDILDDMNVEDPFELTGLYDGIPMTEKSVMDVVDRPDTIWLFRRPILDEWAERGDVTLGQLVAHVMIHELAHHFGWSDEEIAEIDRWWE
;
A
#
# COMPACT_ATOMS: atom_id res chain seq x y z
N MET A 1 13.07 -14.78 31.87
CA MET A 1 12.62 -13.47 31.33
C MET A 1 11.40 -13.65 30.47
N ASN A 2 10.46 -12.74 30.57
CA ASN A 2 9.23 -12.79 29.81
C ASN A 2 9.52 -12.36 28.35
N GLU A 3 9.20 -13.22 27.38
CA GLU A 3 9.44 -12.94 25.97
C GLU A 3 8.65 -11.74 25.44
N TRP A 4 7.56 -11.38 26.12
CA TRP A 4 6.70 -10.26 25.71
C TRP A 4 7.33 -8.90 26.00
N LEU A 5 8.27 -8.81 26.92
CA LEU A 5 8.88 -7.53 27.30
C LEU A 5 9.68 -6.88 26.18
N GLY A 6 10.17 -7.66 25.22
CA GLY A 6 10.91 -7.15 24.06
C GLY A 6 10.07 -6.91 22.81
N ARG A 7 8.78 -7.18 22.88
CA ARG A 7 7.89 -7.04 21.72
C ARG A 7 7.50 -5.58 21.50
N ARG A 8 7.57 -5.18 20.27
CA ARG A 8 7.15 -3.84 19.84
C ARG A 8 6.16 -3.97 18.70
N ALA A 9 5.33 -2.95 18.51
CA ALA A 9 4.50 -2.87 17.32
C ALA A 9 5.40 -2.80 16.08
N PRO A 10 4.98 -3.40 14.95
CA PRO A 10 5.73 -3.27 13.70
C PRO A 10 5.96 -1.80 13.35
N ASP A 11 7.19 -1.46 12.98
CA ASP A 11 7.58 -0.08 12.67
C ASP A 11 7.43 0.25 11.18
N LEU A 12 7.79 1.47 10.82
CA LEU A 12 7.71 1.94 9.43
C LEU A 12 8.57 1.08 8.50
N GLU A 13 9.77 0.71 8.94
CA GLU A 13 10.67 -0.13 8.14
C GLU A 13 10.09 -1.51 7.89
N THR A 14 9.40 -2.08 8.89
CA THR A 14 8.74 -3.37 8.76
C THR A 14 7.62 -3.32 7.72
N ILE A 15 6.79 -2.29 7.77
CA ILE A 15 5.71 -2.10 6.79
C ILE A 15 6.30 -1.93 5.38
N GLU A 16 7.34 -1.14 5.24
CA GLU A 16 8.02 -0.95 3.95
C GLU A 16 8.57 -2.26 3.42
N ALA A 17 9.23 -3.06 4.27
CA ALA A 17 9.78 -4.35 3.86
C ALA A 17 8.67 -5.30 3.39
N MET A 18 7.53 -5.31 4.06
CA MET A 18 6.36 -6.10 3.65
C MET A 18 5.83 -5.66 2.29
N ALA A 19 5.76 -4.36 2.05
CA ALA A 19 5.30 -3.82 0.78
C ALA A 19 6.25 -4.18 -0.37
N ARG A 20 7.55 -4.07 -0.13
CA ARG A 20 8.58 -4.45 -1.12
C ARG A 20 8.55 -5.95 -1.41
N ALA A 21 8.36 -6.77 -0.38
CA ALA A 21 8.22 -8.21 -0.55
C ALA A 21 6.98 -8.55 -1.38
N THR A 22 5.89 -7.82 -1.21
CA THR A 22 4.69 -7.99 -2.01
C THR A 22 4.99 -7.80 -3.49
N VAL A 23 5.70 -6.73 -3.84
CA VAL A 23 6.09 -6.47 -5.24
C VAL A 23 7.00 -7.59 -5.76
N ALA A 24 7.98 -8.01 -4.96
CA ALA A 24 8.93 -9.06 -5.35
C ALA A 24 8.25 -10.41 -5.61
N ASP A 25 7.17 -10.69 -4.88
CA ASP A 25 6.44 -11.95 -4.99
C ASP A 25 5.38 -11.95 -6.10
N LEU A 26 5.10 -10.81 -6.72
CA LEU A 26 4.15 -10.75 -7.83
C LEU A 26 4.68 -11.52 -9.05
N PRO A 27 3.78 -12.11 -9.86
CA PRO A 27 4.18 -12.62 -11.16
C PRO A 27 4.91 -11.53 -11.96
N GLU A 28 5.92 -11.91 -12.73
CA GLU A 28 6.81 -10.94 -13.39
C GLU A 28 6.08 -9.91 -14.25
N ARG A 29 4.99 -10.30 -14.91
CA ARG A 29 4.20 -9.36 -15.72
C ARG A 29 3.62 -8.21 -14.90
N PHE A 30 3.37 -8.44 -13.59
CA PHE A 30 2.90 -7.41 -12.65
C PHE A 30 4.06 -6.73 -11.93
N ALA A 31 5.08 -7.51 -11.56
CA ALA A 31 6.21 -7.03 -10.77
C ALA A 31 7.11 -6.07 -11.56
N ALA A 32 7.35 -6.36 -12.83
CA ALA A 32 8.29 -5.58 -13.64
C ALA A 32 7.92 -4.09 -13.68
N PRO A 33 6.68 -3.71 -14.07
CA PRO A 33 6.31 -2.29 -14.05
C PRO A 33 6.22 -1.71 -12.64
N ALA A 34 5.83 -2.51 -11.64
CA ALA A 34 5.67 -2.04 -10.27
C ALA A 34 6.98 -1.64 -9.61
N ARG A 35 8.12 -2.17 -10.07
CA ARG A 35 9.43 -1.82 -9.52
C ARG A 35 9.79 -0.35 -9.66
N ASN A 36 9.16 0.36 -10.59
CA ASN A 36 9.42 1.77 -10.85
C ASN A 36 8.60 2.71 -9.97
N VAL A 37 7.67 2.17 -9.19
CA VAL A 37 6.82 2.96 -8.30
C VAL A 37 7.54 3.12 -6.95
N ALA A 38 7.61 4.35 -6.46
CA ALA A 38 8.19 4.61 -5.14
C ALA A 38 7.20 4.18 -4.05
N ILE A 39 7.73 3.71 -2.94
CA ILE A 39 6.93 3.34 -1.77
C ILE A 39 7.35 4.22 -0.61
N ARG A 40 6.39 4.87 0.03
CA ARG A 40 6.63 5.66 1.23
C ARG A 40 5.69 5.23 2.33
N VAL A 41 6.23 5.11 3.54
CA VAL A 41 5.45 4.71 4.71
C VAL A 41 5.54 5.81 5.76
N GLU A 42 4.39 6.27 6.21
CA GLU A 42 4.27 7.26 7.27
C GLU A 42 3.31 6.74 8.33
N ASP A 43 3.32 7.34 9.52
CA ASP A 43 2.40 6.91 10.58
C ASP A 43 0.96 7.26 10.26
N PHE A 44 0.72 8.48 9.77
CA PHE A 44 -0.62 8.94 9.41
C PHE A 44 -0.60 9.71 8.10
N PRO A 45 -1.73 9.75 7.39
CA PRO A 45 -1.86 10.63 6.24
C PRO A 45 -1.67 12.10 6.67
N PRO A 46 -0.93 12.90 5.89
CA PRO A 46 -0.87 14.34 6.14
C PRO A 46 -2.23 15.00 6.05
N GLU A 47 -2.43 16.07 6.78
CA GLU A 47 -3.73 16.75 6.85
C GLU A 47 -4.21 17.26 5.48
N ASP A 48 -3.31 17.74 4.65
CA ASP A 48 -3.63 18.21 3.30
C ASP A 48 -4.17 17.07 2.42
N ILE A 49 -3.64 15.86 2.57
CA ILE A 49 -4.13 14.69 1.84
C ILE A 49 -5.53 14.33 2.33
N LEU A 50 -5.77 14.36 3.65
CA LEU A 50 -7.07 14.07 4.20
C LEU A 50 -8.12 15.07 3.70
N ASP A 51 -7.76 16.34 3.64
CA ASP A 51 -8.65 17.39 3.14
C ASP A 51 -8.96 17.19 1.66
N ASP A 52 -7.94 16.91 0.84
CA ASP A 52 -8.11 16.69 -0.59
C ASP A 52 -9.01 15.50 -0.91
N MET A 53 -8.99 14.48 -0.05
CA MET A 53 -9.77 13.26 -0.24
C MET A 53 -11.09 13.25 0.52
N ASN A 54 -11.41 14.33 1.22
CA ASN A 54 -12.62 14.42 2.06
C ASN A 54 -12.70 13.31 3.11
N VAL A 55 -11.57 12.96 3.70
CA VAL A 55 -11.50 11.95 4.77
C VAL A 55 -11.39 12.68 6.09
N GLU A 56 -12.39 12.50 6.97
CA GLU A 56 -12.41 13.14 8.29
C GLU A 56 -11.57 12.40 9.31
N ASP A 57 -11.63 11.08 9.28
CA ASP A 57 -10.92 10.22 10.24
C ASP A 57 -9.65 9.67 9.59
N PRO A 58 -8.46 10.07 10.08
CA PRO A 58 -7.20 9.60 9.48
C PRO A 58 -7.04 8.08 9.53
N PHE A 59 -7.71 7.38 10.45
CA PHE A 59 -7.66 5.92 10.51
C PHE A 59 -8.40 5.24 9.35
N GLU A 60 -9.20 5.96 8.59
CA GLU A 60 -9.93 5.39 7.45
C GLU A 60 -9.07 5.27 6.18
N LEU A 61 -7.89 5.90 6.15
CA LEU A 61 -7.04 5.89 4.97
C LEU A 61 -5.79 5.06 5.23
N THR A 62 -5.76 3.83 4.70
CA THR A 62 -4.63 2.90 4.89
C THR A 62 -3.54 3.07 3.84
N GLY A 63 -3.90 3.53 2.65
CA GLY A 63 -2.95 3.73 1.56
C GLY A 63 -3.46 4.72 0.54
N LEU A 64 -2.56 5.17 -0.31
CA LEU A 64 -2.88 6.16 -1.35
C LEU A 64 -1.89 6.03 -2.50
N TYR A 65 -2.41 5.99 -3.73
CA TYR A 65 -1.61 6.18 -4.92
C TYR A 65 -1.53 7.68 -5.21
N ASP A 66 -0.32 8.20 -5.39
CA ASP A 66 -0.07 9.61 -5.70
C ASP A 66 0.69 9.70 -7.04
N GLY A 67 0.02 10.16 -8.07
CA GLY A 67 0.57 10.28 -9.39
C GLY A 67 -0.52 10.28 -10.45
N ILE A 68 -0.10 10.08 -11.71
CA ILE A 68 -1.03 9.97 -12.83
C ILE A 68 -1.12 8.50 -13.22
N PRO A 69 -2.34 7.90 -13.21
CA PRO A 69 -2.49 6.50 -13.62
C PRO A 69 -1.87 6.24 -15.00
N MET A 70 -1.19 5.10 -15.14
CA MET A 70 -0.50 4.74 -16.39
C MET A 70 -1.46 4.73 -17.58
N THR A 71 -2.71 4.37 -17.36
CA THR A 71 -3.75 4.34 -18.39
C THR A 71 -4.11 5.73 -18.90
N GLU A 72 -3.78 6.78 -18.14
CA GLU A 72 -4.09 8.18 -18.49
C GLU A 72 -2.85 9.01 -18.87
N LYS A 73 -1.65 8.43 -18.74
CA LYS A 73 -0.41 9.13 -19.10
C LYS A 73 -0.31 9.31 -20.62
N SER A 74 0.14 10.48 -21.02
CA SER A 74 0.45 10.77 -22.40
C SER A 74 1.94 11.08 -22.56
N VAL A 75 2.42 11.12 -23.80
CA VAL A 75 3.83 11.47 -24.10
C VAL A 75 4.18 12.90 -23.68
N MET A 76 3.17 13.73 -23.45
CA MET A 76 3.36 15.11 -23.02
C MET A 76 3.51 15.25 -21.49
N ASP A 77 3.22 14.19 -20.75
CA ASP A 77 3.34 14.23 -19.29
C ASP A 77 4.81 14.14 -18.88
N VAL A 78 5.32 15.23 -18.34
CA VAL A 78 6.66 15.28 -17.79
C VAL A 78 6.55 15.00 -16.29
N VAL A 79 7.17 13.92 -15.86
CA VAL A 79 7.12 13.50 -14.46
C VAL A 79 8.37 14.01 -13.75
N ASP A 80 8.22 15.04 -12.92
CA ASP A 80 9.32 15.60 -12.12
C ASP A 80 9.70 14.70 -10.95
N ARG A 81 8.79 13.80 -10.57
CA ARG A 81 9.00 12.84 -9.48
C ARG A 81 8.34 11.52 -9.86
N PRO A 82 8.82 10.38 -9.31
CA PRO A 82 8.20 9.09 -9.59
C PRO A 82 6.81 9.03 -8.95
N ASP A 83 5.92 8.25 -9.58
CA ASP A 83 4.65 7.91 -8.96
C ASP A 83 4.92 7.18 -7.64
N THR A 84 4.13 7.46 -6.64
CA THR A 84 4.38 7.02 -5.29
C THR A 84 3.14 6.34 -4.71
N ILE A 85 3.35 5.22 -4.04
CA ILE A 85 2.32 4.62 -3.21
C ILE A 85 2.68 4.91 -1.76
N TRP A 86 1.73 5.51 -1.04
CA TRP A 86 1.85 5.81 0.37
C TRP A 86 1.13 4.74 1.16
N LEU A 87 1.74 4.28 2.24
CA LEU A 87 1.11 3.38 3.20
C LEU A 87 1.15 4.06 4.56
N PHE A 88 0.05 3.96 5.30
CA PHE A 88 -0.08 4.64 6.58
C PHE A 88 -0.14 3.61 7.70
N ARG A 89 0.92 3.57 8.49
CA ARG A 89 1.17 2.53 9.49
C ARG A 89 0.05 2.42 10.53
N ARG A 90 -0.36 3.54 11.14
CA ARG A 90 -1.34 3.51 12.22
C ARG A 90 -2.72 3.08 11.73
N PRO A 91 -3.24 3.59 10.62
CA PRO A 91 -4.47 3.07 10.03
C PRO A 91 -4.38 1.58 9.67
N ILE A 92 -3.26 1.13 9.12
CA ILE A 92 -3.07 -0.29 8.78
C ILE A 92 -3.11 -1.15 10.04
N LEU A 93 -2.38 -0.76 11.10
CA LEU A 93 -2.37 -1.50 12.36
C LEU A 93 -3.75 -1.54 13.02
N ASP A 94 -4.50 -0.44 12.93
CA ASP A 94 -5.85 -0.36 13.47
C ASP A 94 -6.79 -1.32 12.75
N GLU A 95 -6.76 -1.35 11.43
CA GLU A 95 -7.57 -2.28 10.64
C GLU A 95 -7.17 -3.73 10.91
N TRP A 96 -5.88 -4.00 10.98
CA TRP A 96 -5.36 -5.32 11.30
C TRP A 96 -5.90 -5.83 12.65
N ALA A 97 -5.82 -4.99 13.67
CA ALA A 97 -6.32 -5.34 15.00
C ALA A 97 -7.84 -5.57 14.99
N GLU A 98 -8.58 -4.74 14.26
CA GLU A 98 -10.03 -4.84 14.16
C GLU A 98 -10.47 -6.11 13.43
N ARG A 99 -9.81 -6.49 12.36
CA ARG A 99 -10.13 -7.71 11.62
C ARG A 99 -9.88 -8.97 12.44
N GLY A 100 -8.69 -9.07 13.07
CA GLY A 100 -8.37 -10.17 13.97
C GLY A 100 -8.08 -11.52 13.31
N ASP A 101 -8.38 -11.69 12.03
CA ASP A 101 -8.27 -12.97 11.33
C ASP A 101 -7.29 -12.98 10.15
N VAL A 102 -6.57 -11.88 9.95
CA VAL A 102 -5.58 -11.78 8.87
C VAL A 102 -4.21 -11.44 9.47
N THR A 103 -3.15 -11.87 8.79
CA THR A 103 -1.81 -11.47 9.18
C THR A 103 -1.52 -10.05 8.72
N LEU A 104 -0.60 -9.38 9.39
CA LEU A 104 -0.22 -8.03 8.98
C LEU A 104 0.34 -8.02 7.55
N GLY A 105 1.17 -9.01 7.21
CA GLY A 105 1.71 -9.12 5.86
C GLY A 105 0.62 -9.26 4.80
N GLN A 106 -0.44 -10.03 5.09
CA GLN A 106 -1.58 -10.17 4.18
C GLN A 106 -2.30 -8.84 3.98
N LEU A 107 -2.51 -8.09 5.05
CA LEU A 107 -3.17 -6.79 4.95
C LEU A 107 -2.32 -5.78 4.18
N VAL A 108 -1.02 -5.71 4.46
CA VAL A 108 -0.12 -4.82 3.72
C VAL A 108 -0.11 -5.17 2.24
N ALA A 109 -0.05 -6.47 1.91
CA ALA A 109 -0.09 -6.92 0.52
C ALA A 109 -1.40 -6.50 -0.16
N HIS A 110 -2.53 -6.66 0.54
CA HIS A 110 -3.84 -6.27 0.03
C HIS A 110 -3.88 -4.77 -0.30
N VAL A 111 -3.46 -3.93 0.64
CA VAL A 111 -3.43 -2.47 0.44
C VAL A 111 -2.52 -2.12 -0.73
N MET A 112 -1.31 -2.71 -0.75
CA MET A 112 -0.32 -2.44 -1.80
C MET A 112 -0.83 -2.81 -3.19
N ILE A 113 -1.41 -4.00 -3.33
CA ILE A 113 -1.95 -4.47 -4.61
C ILE A 113 -3.07 -3.56 -5.12
N HIS A 114 -3.97 -3.14 -4.23
CA HIS A 114 -5.06 -2.26 -4.63
C HIS A 114 -4.57 -0.89 -5.08
N GLU A 115 -3.53 -0.34 -4.45
CA GLU A 115 -2.96 0.94 -4.88
C GLU A 115 -2.19 0.78 -6.20
N LEU A 116 -1.50 -0.33 -6.40
CA LEU A 116 -0.87 -0.64 -7.70
C LEU A 116 -1.92 -0.78 -8.80
N ALA A 117 -3.07 -1.40 -8.47
CA ALA A 117 -4.15 -1.54 -9.43
C ALA A 117 -4.69 -0.19 -9.91
N HIS A 118 -4.78 0.80 -9.01
CA HIS A 118 -5.14 2.17 -9.39
C HIS A 118 -4.13 2.77 -10.36
N HIS A 119 -2.85 2.53 -10.10
CA HIS A 119 -1.78 3.07 -10.94
C HIS A 119 -1.78 2.44 -12.34
N PHE A 120 -1.91 1.11 -12.43
CA PHE A 120 -1.78 0.37 -13.69
C PHE A 120 -3.12 0.06 -14.35
N GLY A 121 -4.24 0.35 -13.70
CA GLY A 121 -5.56 0.08 -14.25
C GLY A 121 -5.87 -1.40 -14.34
N TRP A 122 -5.42 -2.20 -13.38
CA TRP A 122 -5.67 -3.64 -13.38
C TRP A 122 -7.16 -3.93 -13.20
N SER A 123 -7.63 -4.94 -13.92
CA SER A 123 -9.02 -5.38 -13.83
C SER A 123 -9.26 -6.16 -12.53
N ASP A 124 -10.53 -6.31 -12.17
CA ASP A 124 -10.90 -7.11 -11.00
C ASP A 124 -10.41 -8.56 -11.14
N GLU A 125 -10.41 -9.09 -12.36
CA GLU A 125 -9.91 -10.44 -12.61
C GLU A 125 -8.40 -10.53 -12.38
N GLU A 126 -7.65 -9.51 -12.82
CA GLU A 126 -6.21 -9.47 -12.60
C GLU A 126 -5.88 -9.32 -11.11
N ILE A 127 -6.63 -8.48 -10.40
CA ILE A 127 -6.47 -8.32 -8.96
C ILE A 127 -6.71 -9.65 -8.26
N ALA A 128 -7.77 -10.38 -8.65
CA ALA A 128 -8.11 -11.66 -8.03
C ALA A 128 -7.03 -12.74 -8.22
N GLU A 129 -6.22 -12.64 -9.28
CA GLU A 129 -5.10 -13.57 -9.48
C GLU A 129 -4.00 -13.41 -8.44
N ILE A 130 -3.79 -12.20 -7.96
CA ILE A 130 -2.62 -11.86 -7.13
C ILE A 130 -2.97 -11.47 -5.71
N ASP A 131 -4.24 -11.16 -5.43
CA ASP A 131 -4.68 -10.77 -4.10
C ASP A 131 -5.71 -11.79 -3.58
N ARG A 132 -5.21 -12.75 -2.82
CA ARG A 132 -6.02 -13.84 -2.27
C ARG A 132 -6.05 -13.82 -0.76
N TRP A 133 -5.98 -12.64 -0.21
CA TRP A 133 -5.86 -12.49 1.24
C TRP A 133 -7.10 -13.00 2.00
N TRP A 134 -8.23 -13.09 1.32
CA TRP A 134 -9.46 -13.64 1.89
C TRP A 134 -9.47 -15.17 1.99
N GLU A 135 -8.54 -15.83 1.35
CA GLU A 135 -8.37 -17.28 1.45
C GLU A 135 -7.50 -17.62 2.67
#